data_dc873c6f6291e9ff99d53a7e19023ba8
#
_entry.id   dc873c6f6291e9ff99d53a7e19023ba8
#
_cell.length_a   1.000
_cell.length_b   1.000
_cell.length_c   1.000
_cell.angle_alpha   90.00
_cell.angle_beta   90.00
_cell.angle_gamma   90.00
#
_symmetry.space_group_name_H-M   'P 1'
#
loop_
_entity.id
_entity.type
_entity.pdbx_description
1 polymer ?
#
loop_
_entity_poly.entity_id
_entity_poly.type
_entity_poly.pdbx_seq_one_letter_code
_entity_poly.pdbx_strand_id
1 'polypeptide(L)'
;MALAGLLAVALVAVFVIGGDQQQTPQPGLRPPENVPRVLVAMGDSTISGEGAGDYEPGTNGENGDWCHRSRNASIHKTGMTDVAMTISLACSGASSAQIGLGEVKQYTEPSQAGRLAVVARQKRVVGVVVAVGANDDPSFANSLNSCVEAYFDRGKSSCGDGVGRDWQRRIDAMTPKVTRVLQDIRKVMTGAGYQDSDYSLVLQSYAAPVAPNVLDDLQDLSGCPFRSEDLQWVRDIAVPTLTTGLRKAARDGGARFLDLSNAGNGREACSSTDPNKEWFRRLSVQWTDLRAQERANHALQESFHPNAAGYEQIGKCAGEFLAIEAREASCLAGRDGELHAAPTIGS
;
A
#
# COMPACT_ATOMS: atom_id res chain seq x y z
N MET A 1 63.82 24.97 -44.25
CA MET A 1 62.43 25.35 -44.50
C MET A 1 61.53 24.38 -43.85
N ALA A 2 60.99 24.68 -42.69
CA ALA A 2 60.06 23.82 -41.94
C ALA A 2 58.76 24.61 -41.72
N LEU A 3 57.67 24.15 -42.34
CA LEU A 3 56.32 24.67 -42.08
C LEU A 3 55.76 24.04 -40.80
N ALA A 4 55.43 24.90 -39.85
CA ALA A 4 54.67 24.54 -38.69
C ALA A 4 53.16 24.64 -38.98
N GLY A 5 52.45 23.52 -38.92
CA GLY A 5 50.97 23.47 -38.99
C GLY A 5 50.36 23.64 -37.63
N LEU A 6 49.60 24.68 -37.42
CA LEU A 6 48.76 24.94 -36.26
C LEU A 6 47.45 24.15 -36.40
N LEU A 7 47.22 23.13 -35.53
CA LEU A 7 45.94 22.50 -35.37
C LEU A 7 45.11 23.26 -34.30
N ALA A 8 44.07 23.94 -34.74
CA ALA A 8 43.08 24.53 -33.84
C ALA A 8 42.06 23.44 -33.42
N VAL A 9 42.07 23.05 -32.14
CA VAL A 9 41.08 22.18 -31.56
C VAL A 9 39.90 23.05 -31.06
N ALA A 10 38.78 22.98 -31.76
CA ALA A 10 37.54 23.61 -31.33
C ALA A 10 36.87 22.70 -30.28
N LEU A 11 36.88 23.11 -29.01
CA LEU A 11 36.09 22.51 -27.94
C LEU A 11 34.63 22.95 -28.12
N VAL A 12 33.77 22.03 -28.57
CA VAL A 12 32.32 22.20 -28.53
C VAL A 12 31.85 21.76 -27.12
N ALA A 13 31.53 22.71 -26.26
CA ALA A 13 30.86 22.47 -25.00
C ALA A 13 29.40 22.18 -25.30
N VAL A 14 29.01 20.88 -25.20
CA VAL A 14 27.60 20.48 -25.22
C VAL A 14 27.05 20.73 -23.81
N PHE A 15 26.32 21.82 -23.64
CA PHE A 15 25.46 22.01 -22.46
C PHE A 15 24.27 21.05 -22.56
N VAL A 16 24.31 19.94 -21.81
CA VAL A 16 23.13 19.13 -21.56
C VAL A 16 22.27 19.88 -20.54
N ILE A 17 21.32 20.64 -21.03
CA ILE A 17 20.24 21.18 -20.21
C ILE A 17 19.33 19.99 -19.93
N GLY A 18 19.41 19.43 -18.71
CA GLY A 18 18.48 18.47 -18.18
C GLY A 18 17.14 19.16 -17.91
N GLY A 19 16.36 19.41 -18.95
CA GLY A 19 14.97 19.79 -18.83
C GLY A 19 14.17 18.53 -18.46
N ASP A 20 13.40 18.60 -17.39
CA ASP A 20 12.31 17.68 -17.09
C ASP A 20 11.38 17.68 -18.32
N GLN A 21 11.55 16.72 -19.20
CA GLN A 21 10.63 16.53 -20.31
C GLN A 21 9.34 15.93 -19.71
N GLN A 22 8.39 16.80 -19.35
CA GLN A 22 6.99 16.42 -19.31
C GLN A 22 6.69 15.79 -20.68
N GLN A 23 6.53 14.46 -20.69
CA GLN A 23 6.09 13.77 -21.91
C GLN A 23 4.70 14.31 -22.24
N THR A 24 4.65 15.21 -23.21
CA THR A 24 3.38 15.60 -23.84
C THR A 24 2.72 14.35 -24.41
N PRO A 25 1.38 14.19 -24.25
CA PRO A 25 0.65 13.07 -24.84
C PRO A 25 1.00 12.95 -26.32
N GLN A 26 1.35 11.75 -26.78
CA GLN A 26 1.57 11.54 -28.20
C GLN A 26 0.25 11.87 -28.94
N PRO A 27 0.26 12.75 -29.95
CA PRO A 27 -0.95 13.10 -30.68
C PRO A 27 -1.59 11.84 -31.29
N GLY A 28 -2.80 11.47 -30.83
CA GLY A 28 -3.56 10.35 -31.36
C GLY A 28 -3.74 9.14 -30.44
N LEU A 29 -2.98 8.99 -29.34
CA LEU A 29 -3.25 7.95 -28.35
C LEU A 29 -4.46 8.34 -27.48
N ARG A 30 -5.44 7.44 -27.40
CA ARG A 30 -6.60 7.54 -26.52
C ARG A 30 -6.72 6.28 -25.70
N PRO A 31 -7.35 6.35 -24.51
CA PRO A 31 -7.67 5.15 -23.75
C PRO A 31 -8.50 4.18 -24.59
N PRO A 32 -8.37 2.86 -24.40
CA PRO A 32 -9.17 1.89 -25.12
C PRO A 32 -10.68 2.14 -24.92
N GLU A 33 -11.43 2.12 -26.01
CA GLU A 33 -12.89 2.22 -26.02
C GLU A 33 -13.49 0.85 -26.34
N ASN A 34 -14.74 0.61 -25.95
CA ASN A 34 -15.45 -0.66 -26.18
C ASN A 34 -14.78 -1.90 -25.58
N VAL A 35 -14.05 -1.72 -24.49
CA VAL A 35 -13.43 -2.78 -23.69
C VAL A 35 -13.93 -2.69 -22.24
N PRO A 36 -13.82 -3.77 -21.45
CA PRO A 36 -14.28 -3.76 -20.06
C PRO A 36 -13.64 -2.62 -19.24
N ARG A 37 -14.49 -1.89 -18.48
CA ARG A 37 -14.06 -0.91 -17.48
C ARG A 37 -13.51 -1.65 -16.26
N VAL A 38 -12.35 -1.23 -15.76
CA VAL A 38 -11.68 -1.94 -14.67
C VAL A 38 -11.20 -1.00 -13.58
N LEU A 39 -11.24 -1.48 -12.32
CA LEU A 39 -10.46 -0.94 -11.21
C LEU A 39 -9.19 -1.75 -11.04
N VAL A 40 -8.08 -1.08 -10.69
CA VAL A 40 -6.79 -1.71 -10.46
C VAL A 40 -6.31 -1.40 -9.04
N ALA A 41 -5.92 -2.44 -8.31
CA ALA A 41 -5.21 -2.32 -7.05
C ALA A 41 -3.71 -2.45 -7.28
N MET A 42 -2.92 -1.59 -6.65
CA MET A 42 -1.46 -1.64 -6.63
C MET A 42 -0.97 -1.42 -5.20
N GLY A 43 0.12 -2.06 -4.84
CA GLY A 43 0.68 -1.83 -3.51
C GLY A 43 1.22 -3.08 -2.85
N ASP A 44 1.16 -3.06 -1.52
CA ASP A 44 1.71 -4.08 -0.65
C ASP A 44 0.65 -5.07 -0.11
N SER A 45 0.98 -5.74 1.01
CA SER A 45 0.15 -6.75 1.65
C SER A 45 -1.24 -6.23 2.03
N THR A 46 -1.36 -4.98 2.44
CA THR A 46 -2.63 -4.42 2.92
C THR A 46 -3.66 -4.17 1.82
N ILE A 47 -3.26 -4.23 0.56
CA ILE A 47 -4.18 -4.13 -0.58
C ILE A 47 -4.18 -5.39 -1.44
N SER A 48 -3.15 -6.27 -1.32
CA SER A 48 -3.17 -7.59 -1.96
C SER A 48 -4.23 -8.51 -1.36
N GLY A 49 -4.61 -8.30 -0.10
CA GLY A 49 -5.56 -9.13 0.64
C GLY A 49 -4.88 -10.13 1.57
N GLU A 50 -3.63 -9.84 1.99
CA GLU A 50 -2.90 -10.61 3.01
C GLU A 50 -3.78 -10.81 4.25
N GLY A 51 -3.89 -12.03 4.74
CA GLY A 51 -4.72 -12.35 5.90
C GLY A 51 -6.20 -12.64 5.60
N ALA A 52 -6.69 -12.39 4.36
CA ALA A 52 -8.09 -12.63 4.01
C ALA A 52 -8.38 -14.06 3.50
N GLY A 53 -7.34 -14.88 3.31
CA GLY A 53 -7.48 -16.22 2.71
C GLY A 53 -7.95 -16.16 1.25
N ASP A 54 -8.38 -17.31 0.72
CA ASP A 54 -8.82 -17.46 -0.69
C ASP A 54 -7.88 -16.77 -1.68
N TYR A 55 -6.60 -17.13 -1.59
CA TYR A 55 -5.56 -16.56 -2.44
C TYR A 55 -5.69 -17.03 -3.89
N GLU A 56 -5.37 -16.15 -4.83
CA GLU A 56 -5.31 -16.50 -6.25
C GLU A 56 -4.25 -17.58 -6.47
N PRO A 57 -4.53 -18.59 -7.33
CA PRO A 57 -3.56 -19.62 -7.66
C PRO A 57 -2.24 -19.00 -8.15
N GLY A 58 -1.13 -19.55 -7.69
CA GLY A 58 0.20 -19.07 -8.05
C GLY A 58 0.74 -17.92 -7.19
N THR A 59 0.00 -17.47 -6.16
CA THR A 59 0.41 -16.35 -5.30
C THR A 59 0.52 -16.69 -3.81
N ASN A 60 0.38 -17.99 -3.46
CA ASN A 60 0.50 -18.48 -2.08
C ASN A 60 1.72 -19.39 -1.92
N GLY A 61 2.87 -18.94 -2.39
CA GLY A 61 4.16 -19.63 -2.33
C GLY A 61 4.43 -20.60 -3.48
N GLU A 62 3.50 -20.76 -4.43
CA GLU A 62 3.74 -21.57 -5.60
C GLU A 62 4.82 -20.90 -6.48
N ASN A 63 5.82 -21.69 -6.88
CA ASN A 63 6.98 -21.21 -7.63
C ASN A 63 7.73 -20.05 -6.95
N GLY A 64 7.62 -19.93 -5.62
CA GLY A 64 8.25 -18.86 -4.83
C GLY A 64 7.54 -17.50 -4.90
N ASP A 65 6.31 -17.45 -5.39
CA ASP A 65 5.49 -16.24 -5.40
C ASP A 65 4.61 -16.17 -4.13
N TRP A 66 4.85 -15.15 -3.31
CA TRP A 66 4.16 -14.89 -2.05
C TRP A 66 3.40 -13.56 -2.08
N CYS A 67 2.88 -13.19 -3.24
CA CYS A 67 2.12 -11.96 -3.38
C CYS A 67 0.80 -11.97 -2.60
N HIS A 68 0.27 -13.15 -2.25
CA HIS A 68 -0.96 -13.34 -1.46
C HIS A 68 -2.11 -12.46 -1.95
N ARG A 69 -2.35 -12.47 -3.27
CA ARG A 69 -3.52 -11.80 -3.84
C ARG A 69 -4.77 -12.59 -3.50
N SER A 70 -5.65 -11.99 -2.69
CA SER A 70 -6.87 -12.62 -2.24
C SER A 70 -8.09 -12.15 -3.03
N ARG A 71 -9.01 -13.08 -3.36
CA ARG A 71 -10.35 -12.73 -3.89
C ARG A 71 -11.21 -11.99 -2.87
N ASN A 72 -10.80 -11.98 -1.60
CA ASN A 72 -11.40 -11.18 -0.55
C ASN A 72 -10.72 -9.82 -0.35
N ALA A 73 -9.73 -9.42 -1.18
CA ALA A 73 -9.10 -8.11 -1.11
C ALA A 73 -10.11 -6.98 -1.31
N SER A 74 -9.87 -5.83 -0.71
CA SER A 74 -10.78 -4.67 -0.69
C SER A 74 -11.18 -4.20 -2.09
N ILE A 75 -10.29 -4.30 -3.07
CA ILE A 75 -10.59 -3.89 -4.45
C ILE A 75 -11.77 -4.68 -5.06
N HIS A 76 -11.95 -5.94 -4.66
CA HIS A 76 -13.04 -6.80 -5.11
C HIS A 76 -14.36 -6.56 -4.36
N LYS A 77 -14.35 -5.69 -3.35
CA LYS A 77 -15.48 -5.42 -2.43
C LYS A 77 -16.01 -3.98 -2.55
N THR A 78 -15.60 -3.23 -3.58
CA THR A 78 -15.99 -1.83 -3.76
C THR A 78 -17.47 -1.62 -4.08
N GLY A 79 -18.18 -2.65 -4.55
CA GLY A 79 -19.61 -2.56 -4.90
C GLY A 79 -19.91 -1.68 -6.13
N MET A 80 -18.91 -1.22 -6.88
CA MET A 80 -19.12 -0.38 -8.07
C MET A 80 -19.75 -1.17 -9.22
N THR A 81 -20.97 -0.80 -9.61
CA THR A 81 -21.76 -1.53 -10.61
C THR A 81 -21.40 -1.20 -12.07
N ASP A 82 -20.71 -0.07 -12.29
CA ASP A 82 -20.25 0.38 -13.61
C ASP A 82 -18.86 -0.14 -13.99
N VAL A 83 -18.29 -0.99 -13.15
CA VAL A 83 -16.98 -1.65 -13.31
C VAL A 83 -17.21 -3.12 -13.63
N ALA A 84 -16.71 -3.56 -14.79
CA ALA A 84 -16.91 -4.94 -15.25
C ALA A 84 -16.02 -5.94 -14.51
N MET A 85 -14.84 -5.51 -14.03
CA MET A 85 -13.89 -6.35 -13.30
C MET A 85 -12.93 -5.52 -12.47
N THR A 86 -12.34 -6.16 -11.47
CA THR A 86 -11.27 -5.62 -10.63
C THR A 86 -9.99 -6.44 -10.84
N ILE A 87 -8.84 -5.79 -10.85
CA ILE A 87 -7.55 -6.42 -11.10
C ILE A 87 -6.61 -6.05 -9.95
N SER A 88 -6.05 -7.04 -9.27
CA SER A 88 -4.99 -6.81 -8.29
C SER A 88 -3.62 -7.04 -8.93
N LEU A 89 -2.79 -6.00 -8.93
CA LEU A 89 -1.36 -6.07 -9.26
C LEU A 89 -0.51 -6.05 -7.98
N ALA A 90 -1.15 -5.89 -6.82
CA ALA A 90 -0.50 -5.79 -5.53
C ALA A 90 0.26 -7.07 -5.17
N CYS A 91 1.26 -6.92 -4.30
CA CYS A 91 2.07 -8.04 -3.85
C CYS A 91 2.54 -7.81 -2.42
N SER A 92 2.32 -8.80 -1.56
CA SER A 92 2.70 -8.72 -0.15
C SER A 92 4.19 -8.41 0.02
N GLY A 93 4.51 -7.49 0.92
CA GLY A 93 5.87 -7.03 1.16
C GLY A 93 6.42 -6.03 0.14
N ALA A 94 5.63 -5.60 -0.86
CA ALA A 94 6.10 -4.64 -1.86
C ALA A 94 6.51 -3.30 -1.25
N SER A 95 7.68 -2.81 -1.61
CA SER A 95 8.13 -1.45 -1.37
C SER A 95 7.87 -0.56 -2.60
N SER A 96 8.05 0.74 -2.43
CA SER A 96 7.94 1.70 -3.54
C SER A 96 8.76 1.31 -4.78
N ALA A 97 9.91 0.65 -4.60
CA ALA A 97 10.78 0.24 -5.71
C ALA A 97 10.16 -0.84 -6.59
N GLN A 98 9.37 -1.77 -6.02
CA GLN A 98 8.68 -2.82 -6.77
C GLN A 98 7.38 -2.33 -7.42
N ILE A 99 6.81 -1.23 -6.91
CA ILE A 99 5.54 -0.70 -7.40
C ILE A 99 5.75 0.30 -8.53
N GLY A 100 6.73 1.20 -8.43
CA GLY A 100 7.03 2.23 -9.41
C GLY A 100 7.59 1.69 -10.73
N LEU A 101 7.93 2.61 -11.65
CA LEU A 101 8.65 2.28 -12.87
C LEU A 101 10.09 1.91 -12.55
N GLY A 102 10.54 0.77 -13.06
CA GLY A 102 11.90 0.26 -12.86
C GLY A 102 12.00 -1.21 -13.23
N GLU A 103 13.22 -1.74 -13.13
CA GLU A 103 13.50 -3.16 -13.41
C GLU A 103 13.45 -4.04 -12.15
N VAL A 104 13.07 -3.46 -11.01
CA VAL A 104 13.00 -4.19 -9.74
C VAL A 104 11.82 -5.15 -9.78
N LYS A 105 12.14 -6.43 -9.78
CA LYS A 105 11.14 -7.51 -9.70
C LYS A 105 10.81 -7.81 -8.24
N GLN A 106 9.60 -8.32 -8.02
CA GLN A 106 9.25 -8.95 -6.77
C GLN A 106 8.87 -10.40 -7.06
N TYR A 107 9.55 -11.34 -6.41
CA TYR A 107 9.46 -12.76 -6.72
C TYR A 107 9.67 -13.02 -8.23
N THR A 108 8.64 -13.50 -8.92
CA THR A 108 8.68 -13.78 -10.36
C THR A 108 8.12 -12.65 -11.22
N GLU A 109 7.55 -11.60 -10.61
CA GLU A 109 6.78 -10.57 -11.29
C GLU A 109 7.60 -9.29 -11.56
N PRO A 110 7.43 -8.65 -12.73
CA PRO A 110 7.97 -7.32 -12.99
C PRO A 110 7.25 -6.26 -12.15
N SER A 111 7.78 -5.04 -12.16
CA SER A 111 7.21 -3.93 -11.39
C SER A 111 5.71 -3.74 -11.67
N GLN A 112 4.96 -3.37 -10.64
CA GLN A 112 3.50 -3.22 -10.77
C GLN A 112 3.13 -2.13 -11.78
N ALA A 113 3.89 -1.02 -11.87
CA ALA A 113 3.69 0.01 -12.89
C ALA A 113 3.92 -0.53 -14.31
N GLY A 114 4.90 -1.41 -14.50
CA GLY A 114 5.12 -2.09 -15.79
C GLY A 114 3.92 -2.99 -16.17
N ARG A 115 3.35 -3.69 -15.20
CA ARG A 115 2.13 -4.50 -15.40
C ARG A 115 0.90 -3.65 -15.65
N LEU A 116 0.77 -2.50 -14.94
CA LEU A 116 -0.30 -1.53 -15.20
C LEU A 116 -0.25 -1.01 -16.64
N ALA A 117 0.94 -0.79 -17.23
CA ALA A 117 1.08 -0.36 -18.60
C ALA A 117 0.46 -1.35 -19.61
N VAL A 118 0.49 -2.65 -19.30
CA VAL A 118 -0.17 -3.68 -20.12
C VAL A 118 -1.69 -3.61 -19.95
N VAL A 119 -2.17 -3.51 -18.71
CA VAL A 119 -3.60 -3.41 -18.39
C VAL A 119 -4.21 -2.17 -19.04
N ALA A 120 -3.57 -1.01 -18.92
CA ALA A 120 -4.06 0.27 -19.43
C ALA A 120 -4.20 0.32 -20.96
N ARG A 121 -3.43 -0.50 -21.69
CA ARG A 121 -3.55 -0.62 -23.14
C ARG A 121 -4.64 -1.60 -23.60
N GLN A 122 -5.09 -2.50 -22.73
CA GLN A 122 -6.01 -3.57 -23.05
C GLN A 122 -7.40 -3.36 -22.45
N LYS A 123 -7.53 -2.56 -21.40
CA LYS A 123 -8.76 -2.34 -20.63
C LYS A 123 -8.98 -0.84 -20.41
N ARG A 124 -10.23 -0.46 -20.16
CA ARG A 124 -10.57 0.90 -19.75
C ARG A 124 -10.38 1.03 -18.23
N VAL A 125 -9.20 1.47 -17.80
CA VAL A 125 -8.93 1.72 -16.39
C VAL A 125 -9.68 2.97 -15.95
N VAL A 126 -10.57 2.84 -14.95
CA VAL A 126 -11.38 3.95 -14.43
C VAL A 126 -10.93 4.36 -13.02
N GLY A 127 -10.12 3.55 -12.37
CA GLY A 127 -9.51 3.88 -11.09
C GLY A 127 -8.30 3.01 -10.79
N VAL A 128 -7.33 3.61 -10.11
CA VAL A 128 -6.15 2.93 -9.56
C VAL A 128 -6.10 3.25 -8.07
N VAL A 129 -6.24 2.23 -7.23
CA VAL A 129 -6.16 2.36 -5.77
C VAL A 129 -4.80 1.81 -5.32
N VAL A 130 -4.07 2.60 -4.54
CA VAL A 130 -2.69 2.30 -4.15
C VAL A 130 -2.56 2.29 -2.63
N ALA A 131 -1.89 1.28 -2.07
CA ALA A 131 -1.41 1.26 -0.70
C ALA A 131 0.08 0.93 -0.69
N VAL A 132 0.94 1.86 -0.29
CA VAL A 132 2.39 1.72 -0.33
C VAL A 132 3.06 2.60 0.72
N GLY A 133 4.22 2.19 1.18
CA GLY A 133 5.04 2.96 2.11
C GLY A 133 5.42 2.17 3.36
N ALA A 134 4.57 1.26 3.83
CA ALA A 134 4.83 0.47 5.03
C ALA A 134 6.09 -0.42 4.92
N ASN A 135 6.46 -0.83 3.71
CA ASN A 135 7.64 -1.66 3.45
C ASN A 135 8.85 -0.87 2.91
N ASP A 136 8.76 0.46 2.84
CA ASP A 136 9.94 1.29 2.58
C ASP A 136 10.82 1.36 3.82
N ASP A 137 12.13 1.45 3.60
CA ASP A 137 13.16 1.32 4.63
C ASP A 137 12.99 2.30 5.84
N PRO A 138 13.04 1.77 7.07
CA PRO A 138 12.90 0.38 7.46
C PRO A 138 11.42 -0.03 7.46
N SER A 139 11.16 -1.27 7.06
CA SER A 139 9.79 -1.77 6.90
C SER A 139 8.97 -1.71 8.21
N PHE A 140 7.67 -1.50 8.07
CA PHE A 140 6.73 -1.56 9.20
C PHE A 140 6.74 -2.93 9.90
N ALA A 141 6.89 -4.01 9.12
CA ALA A 141 7.00 -5.37 9.66
C ALA A 141 8.17 -5.51 10.66
N ASN A 142 9.34 -4.93 10.36
CA ASN A 142 10.48 -4.95 11.30
C ASN A 142 10.16 -4.17 12.58
N SER A 143 9.38 -3.12 12.51
CA SER A 143 8.94 -2.35 13.68
C SER A 143 7.97 -3.16 14.55
N LEU A 144 7.01 -3.87 13.95
CA LEU A 144 6.11 -4.77 14.67
C LEU A 144 6.86 -5.93 15.32
N ASN A 145 7.82 -6.55 14.63
CA ASN A 145 8.64 -7.60 15.19
C ASN A 145 9.43 -7.11 16.44
N SER A 146 9.95 -5.88 16.38
CA SER A 146 10.62 -5.28 17.54
C SER A 146 9.68 -5.09 18.73
N CYS A 147 8.39 -4.79 18.50
CA CYS A 147 7.40 -4.69 19.57
C CYS A 147 7.10 -6.05 20.18
N VAL A 148 6.96 -7.10 19.36
CA VAL A 148 6.79 -8.48 19.83
C VAL A 148 8.01 -8.94 20.63
N GLU A 149 9.23 -8.70 20.15
CA GLU A 149 10.46 -9.01 20.90
C GLU A 149 10.52 -8.28 22.24
N ALA A 150 10.17 -6.99 22.28
CA ALA A 150 10.13 -6.20 23.51
C ALA A 150 9.13 -6.74 24.52
N TYR A 151 8.02 -7.33 24.06
CA TYR A 151 7.05 -7.99 24.94
C TYR A 151 7.66 -9.16 25.72
N PHE A 152 8.48 -9.99 25.05
CA PHE A 152 9.13 -11.17 25.69
C PHE A 152 10.35 -10.80 26.52
N ASP A 153 11.15 -9.85 26.09
CA ASP A 153 12.35 -9.40 26.78
C ASP A 153 12.11 -8.09 27.51
N ARG A 154 11.70 -8.20 28.79
CA ARG A 154 11.46 -7.03 29.64
C ARG A 154 12.71 -6.19 29.93
N GLY A 155 13.89 -6.69 29.61
CA GLY A 155 15.16 -5.93 29.67
C GLY A 155 15.36 -4.99 28.49
N LYS A 156 14.65 -5.22 27.37
CA LYS A 156 14.66 -4.30 26.23
C LYS A 156 13.75 -3.09 26.48
N SER A 157 14.10 -1.96 25.89
CA SER A 157 13.20 -0.80 25.80
C SER A 157 11.91 -1.19 25.08
N SER A 158 10.82 -0.44 25.33
CA SER A 158 9.61 -0.55 24.52
C SER A 158 9.95 -0.30 23.04
N CYS A 159 9.18 -0.85 22.13
CA CYS A 159 9.42 -0.59 20.71
C CYS A 159 9.12 0.88 20.37
N GLY A 160 8.15 1.50 21.05
CA GLY A 160 7.87 2.93 20.95
C GLY A 160 9.09 3.78 21.28
N ASP A 161 9.86 3.43 22.32
CA ASP A 161 11.10 4.14 22.67
C ASP A 161 12.24 3.82 21.69
N GLY A 162 12.34 2.59 21.21
CA GLY A 162 13.37 2.16 20.27
C GLY A 162 13.15 2.72 18.87
N VAL A 163 12.06 2.31 18.25
CA VAL A 163 11.67 2.67 16.87
C VAL A 163 11.18 4.11 16.79
N GLY A 164 10.47 4.58 17.82
CA GLY A 164 9.80 5.89 17.84
C GLY A 164 10.74 7.07 17.70
N ARG A 165 12.00 6.97 18.22
CA ARG A 165 13.00 8.04 18.08
C ARG A 165 13.31 8.39 16.62
N ASP A 166 13.24 7.41 15.72
CA ASP A 166 13.56 7.57 14.31
C ASP A 166 12.32 7.63 13.43
N TRP A 167 11.12 7.49 14.00
CA TRP A 167 9.89 7.29 13.24
C TRP A 167 9.60 8.43 12.26
N GLN A 168 9.66 9.68 12.73
CA GLN A 168 9.46 10.85 11.87
C GLN A 168 10.46 10.87 10.71
N ARG A 169 11.74 10.66 10.98
CA ARG A 169 12.80 10.63 9.96
C ARG A 169 12.55 9.54 8.91
N ARG A 170 12.02 8.38 9.33
CA ARG A 170 11.64 7.27 8.43
C ARG A 170 10.49 7.69 7.53
N ILE A 171 9.46 8.33 8.07
CA ILE A 171 8.32 8.83 7.30
C ILE A 171 8.77 9.91 6.32
N ASP A 172 9.65 10.82 6.72
CA ASP A 172 10.22 11.85 5.84
C ASP A 172 11.01 11.24 4.67
N ALA A 173 11.72 10.12 4.91
CA ALA A 173 12.45 9.40 3.86
C ALA A 173 11.53 8.56 2.93
N MET A 174 10.41 8.05 3.45
CA MET A 174 9.40 7.28 2.70
C MET A 174 8.58 8.20 1.78
N THR A 175 8.13 9.34 2.27
CA THR A 175 7.20 10.24 1.58
C THR A 175 7.59 10.54 0.11
N PRO A 176 8.83 10.94 -0.23
CA PRO A 176 9.22 11.19 -1.61
C PRO A 176 9.24 9.92 -2.48
N LYS A 177 9.47 8.74 -1.90
CA LYS A 177 9.42 7.47 -2.63
C LYS A 177 7.99 7.16 -3.06
N VAL A 178 7.02 7.30 -2.16
CA VAL A 178 5.59 7.14 -2.45
C VAL A 178 5.11 8.17 -3.47
N THR A 179 5.52 9.44 -3.33
CA THR A 179 5.23 10.49 -4.32
C THR A 179 5.70 10.07 -5.72
N ARG A 180 6.91 9.51 -5.83
CA ARG A 180 7.45 9.01 -7.09
C ARG A 180 6.62 7.88 -7.67
N VAL A 181 6.15 6.93 -6.86
CA VAL A 181 5.25 5.85 -7.32
C VAL A 181 3.99 6.42 -7.97
N LEU A 182 3.35 7.41 -7.35
CA LEU A 182 2.14 8.04 -7.90
C LEU A 182 2.43 8.76 -9.23
N GLN A 183 3.57 9.44 -9.33
CA GLN A 183 4.03 10.07 -10.57
C GLN A 183 4.31 9.03 -11.67
N ASP A 184 4.91 7.90 -11.32
CA ASP A 184 5.18 6.80 -12.25
C ASP A 184 3.89 6.15 -12.77
N ILE A 185 2.88 5.98 -11.92
CA ILE A 185 1.54 5.53 -12.33
C ILE A 185 0.95 6.52 -13.33
N ARG A 186 1.01 7.82 -13.06
CA ARG A 186 0.52 8.85 -13.99
C ARG A 186 1.27 8.82 -15.33
N LYS A 187 2.59 8.65 -15.32
CA LYS A 187 3.38 8.45 -16.54
C LYS A 187 2.89 7.27 -17.37
N VAL A 188 2.64 6.14 -16.70
CA VAL A 188 2.11 4.93 -17.34
C VAL A 188 0.76 5.20 -17.98
N MET A 189 -0.15 5.82 -17.24
CA MET A 189 -1.49 6.14 -17.73
C MET A 189 -1.45 7.13 -18.90
N THR A 190 -0.67 8.21 -18.79
CA THR A 190 -0.45 9.16 -19.89
C THR A 190 0.17 8.48 -21.12
N GLY A 191 1.14 7.59 -20.92
CA GLY A 191 1.76 6.79 -21.99
C GLY A 191 0.80 5.79 -22.66
N ALA A 192 -0.33 5.46 -22.03
CA ALA A 192 -1.42 4.68 -22.58
C ALA A 192 -2.57 5.56 -23.15
N GLY A 193 -2.40 6.90 -23.18
CA GLY A 193 -3.34 7.84 -23.76
C GLY A 193 -4.39 8.40 -22.79
N TYR A 194 -4.30 8.10 -21.49
CA TYR A 194 -5.22 8.62 -20.48
C TYR A 194 -4.86 10.05 -20.07
N GLN A 195 -5.88 10.87 -19.87
CA GLN A 195 -5.80 12.13 -19.16
C GLN A 195 -6.14 11.93 -17.68
N ASP A 196 -5.79 12.88 -16.81
CA ASP A 196 -6.09 12.80 -15.38
C ASP A 196 -7.59 12.72 -15.07
N SER A 197 -8.44 13.24 -15.95
CA SER A 197 -9.91 13.15 -15.87
C SER A 197 -10.48 11.78 -16.28
N ASP A 198 -9.69 10.93 -16.91
CA ASP A 198 -10.16 9.64 -17.41
C ASP A 198 -10.25 8.55 -16.34
N TYR A 199 -9.55 8.74 -15.21
CA TYR A 199 -9.48 7.76 -14.12
C TYR A 199 -9.27 8.45 -12.76
N SER A 200 -9.62 7.75 -11.70
CA SER A 200 -9.34 8.20 -10.32
C SER A 200 -8.06 7.54 -9.81
N LEU A 201 -7.05 8.33 -9.45
CA LEU A 201 -5.87 7.84 -8.73
C LEU A 201 -6.05 8.09 -7.24
N VAL A 202 -6.08 7.03 -6.44
CA VAL A 202 -6.30 7.09 -4.98
C VAL A 202 -5.11 6.47 -4.27
N LEU A 203 -4.52 7.21 -3.32
CA LEU A 203 -3.62 6.65 -2.30
C LEU A 203 -4.44 6.44 -1.03
N GLN A 204 -4.47 5.21 -0.50
CA GLN A 204 -5.04 4.93 0.82
C GLN A 204 -3.95 4.82 1.89
N SER A 205 -4.25 5.24 3.12
CA SER A 205 -3.39 5.01 4.28
C SER A 205 -3.61 3.61 4.88
N TYR A 206 -3.02 3.35 6.02
CA TYR A 206 -3.14 2.08 6.75
C TYR A 206 -4.02 2.25 7.97
N ALA A 207 -4.86 1.26 8.24
CA ALA A 207 -5.58 1.17 9.51
C ALA A 207 -4.66 0.61 10.61
N ALA A 208 -4.89 1.02 11.85
CA ALA A 208 -4.20 0.44 13.00
C ALA A 208 -4.66 -1.01 13.21
N PRO A 209 -3.77 -2.01 13.16
CA PRO A 209 -4.16 -3.40 13.32
C PRO A 209 -4.38 -3.78 14.80
N VAL A 210 -3.78 -3.03 15.71
CA VAL A 210 -3.85 -3.21 17.17
C VAL A 210 -3.99 -1.85 17.84
N ALA A 211 -4.60 -1.82 19.01
CA ALA A 211 -4.82 -0.61 19.79
C ALA A 211 -4.80 -0.91 21.29
N PRO A 212 -4.81 0.09 22.19
CA PRO A 212 -4.78 -0.11 23.65
C PRO A 212 -5.96 -0.87 24.24
N ASN A 213 -7.00 -1.17 23.45
CA ASN A 213 -8.16 -1.97 23.85
C ASN A 213 -7.96 -3.50 23.72
N VAL A 214 -6.73 -3.97 23.56
CA VAL A 214 -6.39 -5.40 23.66
C VAL A 214 -6.84 -5.92 25.02
N LEU A 215 -7.61 -7.02 25.00
CA LEU A 215 -8.05 -7.68 26.23
C LEU A 215 -6.87 -8.35 26.95
N ASP A 216 -6.80 -8.23 28.28
CA ASP A 216 -5.69 -8.75 29.09
C ASP A 216 -5.43 -10.25 28.84
N ASP A 217 -6.49 -11.06 28.72
CA ASP A 217 -6.42 -12.49 28.45
C ASP A 217 -5.93 -12.84 27.04
N LEU A 218 -5.85 -11.87 26.14
CA LEU A 218 -5.36 -12.00 24.76
C LEU A 218 -4.01 -11.29 24.54
N GLN A 219 -3.45 -10.68 25.58
CA GLN A 219 -2.13 -10.02 25.52
C GLN A 219 -1.01 -11.06 25.68
N ASP A 220 -1.02 -12.09 24.86
CA ASP A 220 -0.09 -13.21 24.86
C ASP A 220 0.21 -13.74 23.45
N LEU A 221 0.94 -14.87 23.34
CA LEU A 221 1.27 -15.54 22.08
C LEU A 221 0.07 -16.13 21.32
N SER A 222 -1.07 -16.31 21.98
CA SER A 222 -2.28 -16.79 21.31
C SER A 222 -3.10 -15.64 20.71
N GLY A 223 -2.71 -14.41 20.98
CA GLY A 223 -3.41 -13.21 20.60
C GLY A 223 -2.51 -12.09 20.11
N CYS A 224 -2.21 -11.13 20.99
CA CYS A 224 -1.52 -9.90 20.65
C CYS A 224 -0.39 -9.60 21.67
N PRO A 225 0.81 -10.19 21.49
CA PRO A 225 1.93 -10.05 22.42
C PRO A 225 2.60 -8.67 22.29
N PHE A 226 1.94 -7.63 22.75
CA PHE A 226 2.45 -6.25 22.78
C PHE A 226 2.38 -5.69 24.19
N ARG A 227 3.28 -4.77 24.52
CA ARG A 227 3.20 -3.98 25.75
C ARG A 227 2.14 -2.89 25.60
N SER A 228 1.47 -2.51 26.68
CA SER A 228 0.43 -1.47 26.65
C SER A 228 0.97 -0.12 26.16
N GLU A 229 2.20 0.25 26.54
CA GLU A 229 2.86 1.45 26.04
C GLU A 229 3.14 1.40 24.54
N ASP A 230 3.45 0.23 23.98
CA ASP A 230 3.67 0.05 22.54
C ASP A 230 2.35 0.15 21.74
N LEU A 231 1.27 -0.42 22.27
CA LEU A 231 -0.07 -0.26 21.70
C LEU A 231 -0.50 1.21 21.68
N GLN A 232 -0.22 1.93 22.77
CA GLN A 232 -0.47 3.38 22.86
C GLN A 232 0.32 4.15 21.79
N TRP A 233 1.62 3.84 21.65
CA TRP A 233 2.49 4.46 20.66
C TRP A 233 2.00 4.18 19.21
N VAL A 234 1.59 2.96 18.90
CA VAL A 234 1.03 2.60 17.58
C VAL A 234 -0.16 3.48 17.24
N ARG A 235 -1.13 3.59 18.18
CA ARG A 235 -2.35 4.36 17.95
C ARG A 235 -2.12 5.85 17.88
N ASP A 236 -1.34 6.41 18.81
CA ASP A 236 -1.27 7.87 19.01
C ASP A 236 -0.16 8.54 18.20
N ILE A 237 0.86 7.77 17.80
CA ILE A 237 2.06 8.30 17.12
C ILE A 237 2.29 7.62 15.78
N ALA A 238 2.46 6.29 15.76
CA ALA A 238 2.97 5.61 14.57
C ALA A 238 2.02 5.72 13.38
N VAL A 239 0.76 5.33 13.55
CA VAL A 239 -0.25 5.37 12.49
C VAL A 239 -0.59 6.81 12.06
N PRO A 240 -0.82 7.78 12.97
CA PRO A 240 -1.08 9.17 12.58
C PRO A 240 0.08 9.82 11.82
N THR A 241 1.33 9.58 12.25
CA THR A 241 2.52 10.13 11.58
C THR A 241 2.67 9.55 10.17
N LEU A 242 2.52 8.21 10.02
CA LEU A 242 2.53 7.53 8.74
C LEU A 242 1.43 8.09 7.81
N THR A 243 0.21 8.22 8.32
CA THR A 243 -0.93 8.78 7.59
C THR A 243 -0.65 10.21 7.11
N THR A 244 -0.01 11.03 7.95
CA THR A 244 0.37 12.41 7.58
C THR A 244 1.39 12.43 6.44
N GLY A 245 2.40 11.55 6.46
CA GLY A 245 3.37 11.41 5.39
C GLY A 245 2.73 10.94 4.08
N LEU A 246 1.81 9.97 4.14
CA LEU A 246 1.09 9.46 2.97
C LEU A 246 0.14 10.52 2.39
N ARG A 247 -0.57 11.28 3.25
CA ARG A 247 -1.41 12.41 2.81
C ARG A 247 -0.57 13.46 2.07
N LYS A 248 0.64 13.76 2.56
CA LYS A 248 1.57 14.63 1.86
C LYS A 248 1.97 14.04 0.51
N ALA A 249 2.32 12.76 0.46
CA ALA A 249 2.69 12.08 -0.79
C ALA A 249 1.54 12.10 -1.81
N ALA A 250 0.30 11.90 -1.38
CA ALA A 250 -0.88 12.00 -2.25
C ALA A 250 -1.02 13.39 -2.87
N ARG A 251 -0.93 14.45 -2.06
CA ARG A 251 -0.96 15.83 -2.57
C ARG A 251 0.15 16.11 -3.58
N ASP A 252 1.39 15.77 -3.24
CA ASP A 252 2.57 16.03 -4.06
C ASP A 252 2.57 15.17 -5.35
N GLY A 253 1.97 13.98 -5.30
CA GLY A 253 1.80 13.06 -6.44
C GLY A 253 0.52 13.29 -7.25
N GLY A 254 -0.33 14.23 -6.84
CA GLY A 254 -1.58 14.56 -7.52
C GLY A 254 -2.69 13.50 -7.38
N ALA A 255 -2.61 12.64 -6.37
CA ALA A 255 -3.62 11.62 -6.07
C ALA A 255 -4.69 12.14 -5.09
N ARG A 256 -5.85 11.51 -5.10
CA ARG A 256 -6.85 11.61 -4.03
C ARG A 256 -6.38 10.78 -2.84
N PHE A 257 -6.82 11.12 -1.63
CA PHE A 257 -6.37 10.45 -0.43
C PHE A 257 -7.54 9.84 0.36
N LEU A 258 -7.43 8.53 0.67
CA LEU A 258 -8.39 7.83 1.53
C LEU A 258 -7.70 7.49 2.86
N ASP A 259 -8.14 8.14 3.93
CA ASP A 259 -7.61 7.94 5.26
C ASP A 259 -8.28 6.75 5.95
N LEU A 260 -7.50 5.70 6.20
CA LEU A 260 -7.93 4.50 6.91
C LEU A 260 -7.49 4.46 8.38
N SER A 261 -6.79 5.48 8.88
CA SER A 261 -6.17 5.42 10.22
C SER A 261 -7.14 5.06 11.35
N ASN A 262 -8.41 5.42 11.20
CA ASN A 262 -9.48 5.11 12.14
C ASN A 262 -10.44 4.01 11.68
N ALA A 263 -10.18 3.38 10.55
CA ALA A 263 -11.10 2.40 9.95
C ALA A 263 -11.29 1.15 10.81
N GLY A 264 -10.30 0.81 11.65
CA GLY A 264 -10.34 -0.36 12.54
C GLY A 264 -10.85 -0.09 13.95
N ASN A 265 -11.21 1.15 14.31
CA ASN A 265 -11.52 1.51 15.69
C ASN A 265 -12.60 0.62 16.31
N GLY A 266 -12.25 -0.07 17.41
CA GLY A 266 -13.11 -1.01 18.12
C GLY A 266 -13.25 -2.38 17.42
N ARG A 267 -12.49 -2.64 16.36
CA ARG A 267 -12.46 -3.87 15.57
C ARG A 267 -11.04 -4.40 15.36
N GLU A 268 -10.07 -3.85 16.08
CA GLU A 268 -8.67 -4.25 16.01
C GLU A 268 -8.49 -5.70 16.49
N ALA A 269 -7.35 -6.29 16.18
CA ALA A 269 -6.98 -7.60 16.70
C ALA A 269 -7.00 -7.59 18.24
N CYS A 270 -7.53 -8.63 18.86
CA CYS A 270 -7.64 -8.82 20.30
C CYS A 270 -8.54 -7.80 21.03
N SER A 271 -9.37 -7.06 20.31
CA SER A 271 -10.34 -6.12 20.92
C SER A 271 -11.61 -6.80 21.40
N SER A 272 -11.81 -8.09 21.11
CA SER A 272 -13.00 -8.87 21.47
C SER A 272 -12.61 -10.29 21.89
N THR A 273 -13.43 -10.91 22.75
CA THR A 273 -13.34 -12.36 23.04
C THR A 273 -13.78 -13.21 21.84
N ASP A 274 -14.65 -12.66 20.98
CA ASP A 274 -15.10 -13.29 19.74
C ASP A 274 -14.29 -12.76 18.56
N PRO A 275 -13.39 -13.57 17.95
CA PRO A 275 -12.55 -13.14 16.83
C PRO A 275 -13.35 -12.78 15.57
N ASN A 276 -14.62 -13.21 15.45
CA ASN A 276 -15.47 -12.84 14.31
C ASN A 276 -15.95 -11.38 14.39
N LYS A 277 -15.78 -10.71 15.52
CA LYS A 277 -16.07 -9.28 15.69
C LYS A 277 -14.87 -8.40 15.37
N GLU A 278 -13.71 -8.99 15.15
CA GLU A 278 -12.47 -8.30 14.79
C GLU A 278 -12.33 -8.21 13.27
N TRP A 279 -11.73 -7.14 12.79
CA TRP A 279 -11.42 -6.93 11.36
C TRP A 279 -9.95 -7.18 11.02
N PHE A 280 -9.12 -7.48 12.02
CA PHE A 280 -7.70 -7.79 11.86
C PHE A 280 -7.40 -9.14 12.46
N ARG A 281 -6.45 -9.84 11.87
CA ARG A 281 -5.95 -11.10 12.40
C ARG A 281 -5.12 -10.85 13.64
N ARG A 282 -5.30 -11.71 14.63
CA ARG A 282 -4.37 -11.87 15.75
C ARG A 282 -3.05 -12.44 15.25
N LEU A 283 -2.06 -12.61 16.12
CA LEU A 283 -0.86 -13.38 15.79
C LEU A 283 -1.27 -14.74 15.22
N SER A 284 -0.90 -14.98 13.97
CA SER A 284 -1.24 -16.20 13.24
C SER A 284 0.04 -16.92 12.85
N VAL A 285 0.12 -18.22 13.13
CA VAL A 285 1.26 -19.06 12.77
C VAL A 285 0.80 -20.12 11.78
N GLN A 286 1.30 -20.08 10.57
CA GLN A 286 1.08 -21.12 9.57
C GLN A 286 2.03 -22.29 9.84
N TRP A 287 1.61 -23.23 10.66
CA TRP A 287 2.44 -24.36 11.11
C TRP A 287 2.99 -25.23 9.99
N THR A 288 2.26 -25.34 8.87
CA THR A 288 2.73 -26.06 7.67
C THR A 288 3.91 -25.35 7.05
N ASP A 289 3.87 -24.03 6.97
CA ASP A 289 4.93 -23.20 6.40
C ASP A 289 6.15 -23.16 7.33
N LEU A 290 5.91 -23.06 8.63
CA LEU A 290 7.01 -23.08 9.62
C LEU A 290 7.83 -24.38 9.56
N ARG A 291 7.22 -25.50 9.15
CA ARG A 291 7.90 -26.80 9.00
C ARG A 291 8.67 -26.96 7.69
N ALA A 292 8.36 -26.16 6.70
CA ALA A 292 9.03 -26.16 5.41
C ALA A 292 10.07 -25.04 5.38
N GLN A 293 11.35 -25.39 5.27
CA GLN A 293 12.46 -24.43 5.44
C GLN A 293 12.36 -23.22 4.49
N GLU A 294 11.94 -23.44 3.23
CA GLU A 294 11.76 -22.41 2.23
C GLU A 294 10.55 -21.51 2.48
N ARG A 295 9.59 -21.95 3.32
CA ARG A 295 8.34 -21.23 3.63
C ARG A 295 8.34 -20.60 5.03
N ALA A 296 9.31 -20.94 5.87
CA ALA A 296 9.32 -20.55 7.29
C ALA A 296 9.27 -19.03 7.51
N ASN A 297 9.89 -18.25 6.62
CA ASN A 297 9.89 -16.79 6.69
C ASN A 297 8.49 -16.16 6.45
N HIS A 298 7.57 -16.94 5.89
CA HIS A 298 6.21 -16.50 5.57
C HIS A 298 5.17 -17.00 6.59
N ALA A 299 5.58 -17.84 7.55
CA ALA A 299 4.67 -18.47 8.52
C ALA A 299 3.88 -17.48 9.40
N LEU A 300 4.37 -16.25 9.55
CA LEU A 300 3.72 -15.19 10.33
C LEU A 300 3.17 -14.06 9.44
N GLN A 301 3.24 -14.21 8.14
CA GLN A 301 2.97 -13.12 7.19
C GLN A 301 1.55 -12.56 7.30
N GLU A 302 0.56 -13.41 7.60
CA GLU A 302 -0.84 -13.00 7.75
C GLU A 302 -1.15 -12.22 9.05
N SER A 303 -0.24 -12.25 10.04
CA SER A 303 -0.48 -11.64 11.36
C SER A 303 -0.71 -10.13 11.22
N PHE A 304 -1.70 -9.64 11.96
CA PHE A 304 -2.03 -8.22 12.06
C PHE A 304 -2.44 -7.55 10.74
N HIS A 305 -2.76 -8.35 9.71
CA HIS A 305 -3.41 -7.84 8.49
C HIS A 305 -4.93 -7.89 8.64
N PRO A 306 -5.68 -7.11 7.84
CA PRO A 306 -7.13 -7.23 7.82
C PRO A 306 -7.56 -8.66 7.46
N ASN A 307 -8.63 -9.15 8.08
CA ASN A 307 -9.29 -10.38 7.67
C ASN A 307 -10.31 -10.09 6.55
N ALA A 308 -11.01 -11.12 6.06
CA ALA A 308 -11.99 -10.94 4.97
C ALA A 308 -13.07 -9.91 5.30
N ALA A 309 -13.53 -9.85 6.57
CA ALA A 309 -14.52 -8.86 7.01
C ALA A 309 -13.95 -7.44 7.01
N GLY A 310 -12.70 -7.26 7.48
CA GLY A 310 -12.02 -5.97 7.43
C GLY A 310 -11.82 -5.47 6.00
N TYR A 311 -11.39 -6.35 5.08
CA TYR A 311 -11.27 -5.98 3.67
C TYR A 311 -12.60 -5.66 3.00
N GLU A 312 -13.68 -6.34 3.39
CA GLU A 312 -15.03 -6.02 2.90
C GLU A 312 -15.42 -4.59 3.28
N GLN A 313 -15.21 -4.22 4.54
CA GLN A 313 -15.53 -2.88 5.03
C GLN A 313 -14.66 -1.80 4.39
N ILE A 314 -13.35 -2.03 4.27
CA ILE A 314 -12.43 -1.12 3.56
C ILE A 314 -12.85 -0.98 2.09
N GLY A 315 -13.24 -2.08 1.45
CA GLY A 315 -13.69 -2.09 0.06
C GLY A 315 -14.95 -1.26 -0.16
N LYS A 316 -15.98 -1.42 0.70
CA LYS A 316 -17.21 -0.61 0.67
C LYS A 316 -16.90 0.88 0.76
N CYS A 317 -16.10 1.27 1.76
CA CYS A 317 -15.68 2.66 1.93
C CYS A 317 -14.91 3.20 0.73
N ALA A 318 -13.98 2.40 0.16
CA ALA A 318 -13.24 2.79 -1.03
C ALA A 318 -14.15 2.99 -2.24
N GLY A 319 -15.17 2.14 -2.40
CA GLY A 319 -16.19 2.28 -3.44
C GLY A 319 -17.01 3.56 -3.31
N GLU A 320 -17.47 3.89 -2.11
CA GLU A 320 -18.15 5.16 -1.83
C GLU A 320 -17.25 6.36 -2.15
N PHE A 321 -15.96 6.30 -1.75
CA PHE A 321 -15.02 7.37 -2.06
C PHE A 321 -14.77 7.52 -3.56
N LEU A 322 -14.69 6.43 -4.31
CA LEU A 322 -14.53 6.47 -5.76
C LEU A 322 -15.75 7.06 -6.47
N ALA A 323 -16.94 6.93 -5.90
CA ALA A 323 -18.19 7.43 -6.45
C ALA A 323 -18.42 8.95 -6.23
N ILE A 324 -17.63 9.61 -5.38
CA ILE A 324 -17.73 11.04 -5.11
C ILE A 324 -16.50 11.80 -5.64
N GLU A 325 -16.60 13.13 -5.81
CA GLU A 325 -15.48 13.95 -6.33
C GLU A 325 -14.54 14.51 -5.24
N ALA A 326 -14.75 14.16 -3.96
CA ALA A 326 -13.92 14.65 -2.87
C ALA A 326 -12.44 14.29 -3.08
N ARG A 327 -11.55 15.24 -2.80
CA ARG A 327 -10.10 15.03 -2.89
C ARG A 327 -9.57 14.15 -1.76
N GLU A 328 -10.22 14.22 -0.60
CA GLU A 328 -9.86 13.48 0.60
C GLU A 328 -11.11 13.03 1.36
N ALA A 329 -11.10 11.81 1.89
CA ALA A 329 -12.10 11.29 2.81
C ALA A 329 -11.45 10.36 3.84
N SER A 330 -12.12 10.19 4.98
CA SER A 330 -11.77 9.19 6.00
C SER A 330 -12.79 8.06 6.00
N CYS A 331 -12.34 6.82 6.14
CA CYS A 331 -13.22 5.69 6.41
C CYS A 331 -13.58 5.66 7.90
N LEU A 332 -14.83 5.95 8.22
CA LEU A 332 -15.32 6.00 9.59
C LEU A 332 -16.51 5.07 9.77
N ALA A 333 -16.60 4.44 10.95
CA ALA A 333 -17.74 3.60 11.30
C ALA A 333 -19.02 4.44 11.42
N GLY A 334 -20.05 4.05 10.67
CA GLY A 334 -21.39 4.59 10.77
C GLY A 334 -22.18 4.01 11.94
N ARG A 335 -23.43 4.46 12.12
CA ARG A 335 -24.34 3.94 13.15
C ARG A 335 -24.79 2.50 12.90
N ASP A 336 -24.72 2.05 11.68
CA ASP A 336 -24.97 0.68 11.22
C ASP A 336 -23.80 -0.28 11.52
N GLY A 337 -22.65 0.27 11.95
CA GLY A 337 -21.43 -0.48 12.24
C GLY A 337 -20.60 -0.79 10.99
N GLU A 338 -20.96 -0.28 9.82
CA GLU A 338 -20.20 -0.37 8.57
C GLU A 338 -19.30 0.86 8.38
N LEU A 339 -18.26 0.72 7.54
CA LEU A 339 -17.38 1.83 7.18
C LEU A 339 -17.97 2.65 6.04
N HIS A 340 -17.98 3.95 6.20
CA HIS A 340 -18.41 4.91 5.20
C HIS A 340 -17.33 5.95 4.90
N ALA A 341 -17.30 6.42 3.65
CA ALA A 341 -16.42 7.50 3.24
C ALA A 341 -16.97 8.85 3.72
N ALA A 342 -16.32 9.44 4.70
CA ALA A 342 -16.62 10.78 5.22
C ALA A 342 -15.68 11.81 4.56
N PRO A 343 -16.17 12.63 3.62
CA PRO A 343 -15.35 13.66 2.97
C PRO A 343 -14.80 14.66 3.96
N THR A 344 -13.53 15.06 3.77
CA THR A 344 -12.93 16.14 4.58
C THR A 344 -13.44 17.48 4.06
N ILE A 345 -14.07 18.26 4.93
CA ILE A 345 -14.62 19.58 4.58
C ILE A 345 -13.46 20.54 4.33
N GLY A 346 -13.38 21.10 3.12
CA GLY A 346 -12.40 22.13 2.75
C GLY A 346 -11.12 21.63 2.08
N SER A 347 -11.09 20.38 1.59
CA SER A 347 -9.99 19.84 0.79
C SER A 347 -10.22 19.99 -0.72
#